data_870b888d8d0a83ab7ebdcf4a1ac0211e
#
_entry.id   870b888d8d0a83ab7ebdcf4a1ac0211e
#
_cell.length_a   1.000
_cell.length_b   1.000
_cell.length_c   1.000
_cell.angle_alpha   90.00
_cell.angle_beta   90.00
_cell.angle_gamma   90.00
#
_symmetry.space_group_name_H-M   'P 1'
#
loop_
_entity.id
_entity.type
_entity.pdbx_description
1 polymer ?
#
loop_
_entity_poly.entity_id
_entity_poly.type
_entity_poly.pdbx_seq_one_letter_code
_entity_poly.pdbx_strand_id
1 'polypeptide(L)'
;MKQLRPYQQEAVNDCWKALIANDEPVLLMASVGAGKSLMLASVLLSMQKAGKRALCLVNNAELVRNNCATFREEGGNSSIYCAALGSKDADAPVVFGTPQSILNGINKNESIGRIKFNIIVVDEAHAINYLNHRSSFMRILRHYKTEYPEMRLLGATGTNFRFKGASIVGKDCLFKSQVGNITTE
;
A
#
# COMPACT_ATOMS: atom_id res chain seq x y z
N MET A 1 -18.95 4.71 7.74
CA MET A 1 -17.51 4.94 7.96
C MET A 1 -17.25 5.10 9.45
N LYS A 2 -16.39 4.25 10.01
CA LYS A 2 -15.98 4.36 11.42
C LYS A 2 -15.21 5.66 11.61
N GLN A 3 -15.45 6.36 12.72
CA GLN A 3 -14.72 7.57 13.04
C GLN A 3 -13.30 7.22 13.47
N LEU A 4 -12.31 7.82 12.82
CA LEU A 4 -10.91 7.71 13.24
C LEU A 4 -10.73 8.35 14.62
N ARG A 5 -9.94 7.72 15.47
CA ARG A 5 -9.48 8.33 16.71
C ARG A 5 -8.55 9.51 16.39
N PRO A 6 -8.40 10.50 17.29
CA PRO A 6 -7.58 11.69 17.01
C PRO A 6 -6.19 11.38 16.49
N TYR A 7 -5.48 10.45 17.11
CA TYR A 7 -4.13 10.04 16.67
C TYR A 7 -4.11 9.37 15.28
N GLN A 8 -5.16 8.61 14.93
CA GLN A 8 -5.29 8.00 13.62
C GLN A 8 -5.52 9.06 12.54
N GLN A 9 -6.36 10.04 12.85
CA GLN A 9 -6.63 11.17 11.95
C GLN A 9 -5.37 12.00 11.72
N GLU A 10 -4.59 12.27 12.77
CA GLU A 10 -3.32 12.97 12.68
C GLU A 10 -2.34 12.21 11.79
N ALA A 11 -2.15 10.90 12.01
CA ALA A 11 -1.28 10.06 11.18
C ALA A 11 -1.70 10.05 9.71
N VAL A 12 -3.00 9.98 9.40
CA VAL A 12 -3.52 10.06 8.03
C VAL A 12 -3.23 11.44 7.42
N ASN A 13 -3.42 12.51 8.18
CA ASN A 13 -3.11 13.87 7.72
C ASN A 13 -1.61 14.04 7.42
N ASP A 14 -0.75 13.48 8.26
CA ASP A 14 0.70 13.54 8.05
C ASP A 14 1.15 12.68 6.87
N CYS A 15 0.51 11.52 6.64
CA CYS A 15 0.69 10.78 5.39
C CYS A 15 0.41 11.65 4.16
N TRP A 16 -0.71 12.38 4.16
CA TRP A 16 -1.07 13.25 3.05
C TRP A 16 -0.09 14.41 2.87
N LYS A 17 0.32 15.08 3.95
CA LYS A 17 1.33 16.14 3.89
C LYS A 17 2.63 15.61 3.26
N ALA A 18 3.11 14.45 3.72
CA ALA A 18 4.34 13.85 3.21
C ALA A 18 4.22 13.42 1.74
N LEU A 19 3.11 12.79 1.35
CA LEU A 19 2.86 12.34 -0.03
C LEU A 19 2.69 13.51 -1.03
N ILE A 20 2.26 14.69 -0.56
CA ILE A 20 2.08 15.88 -1.40
C ILE A 20 3.39 16.68 -1.49
N ALA A 21 4.19 16.71 -0.42
CA ALA A 21 5.39 17.53 -0.34
C ALA A 21 6.46 17.16 -1.38
N ASN A 22 6.60 15.87 -1.69
CA ASN A 22 7.58 15.37 -2.64
C ASN A 22 7.19 14.00 -3.22
N ASP A 23 8.00 13.45 -4.12
CA ASP A 23 7.78 12.15 -4.78
C ASP A 23 8.37 10.98 -4.00
N GLU A 24 8.87 11.22 -2.80
CA GLU A 24 9.56 10.23 -2.01
C GLU A 24 8.59 9.23 -1.36
N PRO A 25 8.99 7.95 -1.27
CA PRO A 25 8.23 6.93 -0.55
C PRO A 25 8.07 7.25 0.93
N VAL A 26 6.82 7.17 1.42
CA VAL A 26 6.43 7.46 2.80
C VAL A 26 6.10 6.17 3.54
N LEU A 27 6.50 6.04 4.80
CA LEU A 27 6.14 4.92 5.67
C LEU A 27 5.19 5.39 6.78
N LEU A 28 3.98 4.82 6.84
CA LEU A 28 3.09 4.91 7.99
C LEU A 28 3.47 3.83 9.00
N MET A 29 3.90 4.25 10.18
CA MET A 29 4.22 3.35 11.27
C MET A 29 3.11 3.37 12.33
N ALA A 30 2.48 2.20 12.52
CA ALA A 30 1.42 2.01 13.49
C ALA A 30 1.49 0.60 14.07
N SER A 31 1.68 0.47 15.37
CA SER A 31 1.78 -0.81 16.05
C SER A 31 0.54 -1.69 15.83
N VAL A 32 0.68 -2.98 16.12
CA VAL A 32 -0.44 -3.92 16.08
C VAL A 32 -1.54 -3.41 17.02
N GLY A 33 -2.78 -3.42 16.56
CA GLY A 33 -3.92 -2.89 17.35
C GLY A 33 -4.16 -1.39 17.24
N ALA A 34 -3.25 -0.59 16.69
CA ALA A 34 -3.43 0.85 16.49
C ALA A 34 -4.46 1.23 15.39
N GLY A 35 -5.03 0.24 14.70
CA GLY A 35 -6.02 0.45 13.65
C GLY A 35 -5.42 0.81 12.28
N LYS A 36 -4.25 0.27 11.97
CA LYS A 36 -3.55 0.45 10.68
C LYS A 36 -4.46 0.26 9.47
N SER A 37 -5.26 -0.83 9.44
CA SER A 37 -6.17 -1.11 8.32
C SER A 37 -7.23 -0.01 8.13
N LEU A 38 -7.72 0.58 9.22
CA LEU A 38 -8.69 1.68 9.14
C LEU A 38 -8.04 2.97 8.63
N MET A 39 -6.81 3.26 9.05
CA MET A 39 -6.04 4.40 8.53
C MET A 39 -5.75 4.24 7.03
N LEU A 40 -5.32 3.05 6.60
CA LEU A 40 -5.13 2.74 5.17
C LEU A 40 -6.44 2.85 4.39
N ALA A 41 -7.55 2.33 4.93
CA ALA A 41 -8.87 2.48 4.31
C ALA A 41 -9.24 3.96 4.13
N SER A 42 -8.95 4.82 5.10
CA SER A 42 -9.19 6.27 5.01
C SER A 42 -8.36 6.93 3.91
N VAL A 43 -7.07 6.56 3.78
CA VAL A 43 -6.22 7.06 2.68
C VAL A 43 -6.78 6.61 1.33
N LEU A 44 -7.12 5.33 1.18
CA LEU A 44 -7.66 4.78 -0.06
C LEU A 44 -9.01 5.39 -0.44
N LEU A 45 -9.89 5.64 0.54
CA LEU A 45 -11.18 6.34 0.32
C LEU A 45 -10.97 7.77 -0.18
N SER A 46 -9.98 8.46 0.36
CA SER A 46 -9.64 9.82 -0.09
C SER A 46 -9.15 9.81 -1.54
N MET A 47 -8.35 8.80 -1.94
CA MET A 47 -7.95 8.60 -3.34
C MET A 47 -9.15 8.36 -4.24
N GLN A 48 -10.03 7.43 -3.86
CA GLN A 48 -11.25 7.12 -4.61
C GLN A 48 -12.14 8.35 -4.79
N LYS A 49 -12.38 9.13 -3.71
CA LYS A 49 -13.17 10.37 -3.77
C LYS A 49 -12.55 11.43 -4.69
N ALA A 50 -11.24 11.44 -4.81
CA ALA A 50 -10.51 12.32 -5.74
C ALA A 50 -10.47 11.78 -7.20
N GLY A 51 -11.19 10.69 -7.51
CA GLY A 51 -11.19 10.07 -8.83
C GLY A 51 -9.86 9.40 -9.20
N LYS A 52 -9.03 9.07 -8.21
CA LYS A 52 -7.71 8.46 -8.38
C LYS A 52 -7.78 6.95 -8.17
N ARG A 53 -6.83 6.22 -8.78
CA ARG A 53 -6.74 4.78 -8.63
C ARG A 53 -5.58 4.38 -7.70
N ALA A 54 -5.81 3.34 -6.90
CA ALA A 54 -4.83 2.80 -5.98
C ALA A 54 -4.66 1.29 -6.14
N LEU A 55 -3.40 0.82 -6.03
CA LEU A 55 -3.06 -0.59 -5.91
C LEU A 55 -2.60 -0.86 -4.49
N CYS A 56 -3.29 -1.75 -3.78
CA CYS A 56 -2.89 -2.19 -2.44
C CYS A 56 -2.24 -3.57 -2.52
N LEU A 57 -0.94 -3.62 -2.25
CA LEU A 57 -0.15 -4.85 -2.23
C LEU A 57 -0.13 -5.43 -0.81
N VAL A 58 -0.54 -6.67 -0.70
CA VAL A 58 -0.69 -7.39 0.56
C VAL A 58 -0.04 -8.77 0.42
N ASN A 59 0.71 -9.21 1.43
CA ASN A 59 1.61 -10.35 1.31
C ASN A 59 0.94 -11.71 1.08
N ASN A 60 -0.29 -11.93 1.55
CA ASN A 60 -1.00 -13.20 1.40
C ASN A 60 -2.49 -12.99 1.09
N ALA A 61 -3.14 -14.06 0.63
CA ALA A 61 -4.52 -14.05 0.17
C ALA A 61 -5.53 -13.75 1.28
N GLU A 62 -5.29 -14.21 2.49
CA GLU A 62 -6.16 -13.96 3.64
C GLU A 62 -6.18 -12.48 3.99
N LEU A 63 -5.02 -11.86 4.08
CA LEU A 63 -4.90 -10.41 4.32
C LEU A 63 -5.48 -9.59 3.16
N VAL A 64 -5.35 -10.04 1.90
CA VAL A 64 -6.03 -9.40 0.75
C VAL A 64 -7.53 -9.38 0.98
N ARG A 65 -8.12 -10.52 1.37
CA ARG A 65 -9.56 -10.63 1.64
C ARG A 65 -9.98 -9.70 2.79
N ASN A 66 -9.25 -9.73 3.90
CA ASN A 66 -9.58 -8.97 5.11
C ASN A 66 -9.45 -7.46 4.88
N ASN A 67 -8.38 -6.99 4.24
CA ASN A 67 -8.19 -5.58 3.95
C ASN A 67 -9.22 -5.06 2.94
N CYS A 68 -9.54 -5.86 1.92
CA CYS A 68 -10.59 -5.55 0.96
C CYS A 68 -11.96 -5.45 1.64
N ALA A 69 -12.30 -6.40 2.54
CA ALA A 69 -13.54 -6.37 3.30
C ALA A 69 -13.64 -5.13 4.19
N THR A 70 -12.58 -4.83 4.97
CA THR A 70 -12.52 -3.63 5.80
C THR A 70 -12.73 -2.36 4.96
N PHE A 71 -12.08 -2.26 3.80
CA PHE A 71 -12.24 -1.11 2.91
C PHE A 71 -13.68 -0.96 2.39
N ARG A 72 -14.34 -2.07 2.03
CA ARG A 72 -15.73 -2.08 1.58
C ARG A 72 -16.72 -1.73 2.69
N GLU A 73 -16.49 -2.21 3.91
CA GLU A 73 -17.27 -1.84 5.10
C GLU A 73 -17.23 -0.33 5.37
N GLU A 74 -16.11 0.32 5.04
CA GLU A 74 -15.97 1.77 5.14
C GLU A 74 -16.56 2.54 3.94
N GLY A 75 -17.21 1.85 2.99
CA GLY A 75 -17.85 2.44 1.81
C GLY A 75 -16.95 2.53 0.57
N GLY A 76 -15.84 1.81 0.57
CA GLY A 76 -14.93 1.75 -0.57
C GLY A 76 -15.42 0.81 -1.69
N ASN A 77 -15.11 1.17 -2.93
CA ASN A 77 -15.29 0.32 -4.10
C ASN A 77 -13.95 -0.30 -4.49
N SER A 78 -13.88 -1.63 -4.46
CA SER A 78 -12.62 -2.35 -4.67
C SER A 78 -12.78 -3.65 -5.43
N SER A 79 -11.74 -4.00 -6.18
CA SER A 79 -11.53 -5.28 -6.85
C SER A 79 -10.43 -6.10 -6.16
N ILE A 80 -10.43 -7.40 -6.40
CA ILE A 80 -9.39 -8.31 -5.94
C ILE A 80 -8.66 -8.90 -7.15
N TYR A 81 -7.33 -8.74 -7.19
CA TYR A 81 -6.44 -9.37 -8.14
C TYR A 81 -5.51 -10.35 -7.42
N CYS A 82 -6.02 -11.56 -7.14
CA CYS A 82 -5.31 -12.58 -6.37
C CYS A 82 -5.67 -13.98 -6.88
N ALA A 83 -4.71 -14.68 -7.47
CA ALA A 83 -4.91 -16.00 -8.05
C ALA A 83 -5.38 -17.04 -7.00
N ALA A 84 -4.83 -16.98 -5.79
CA ALA A 84 -5.22 -17.89 -4.70
C ALA A 84 -6.68 -17.69 -4.23
N LEU A 85 -7.30 -16.54 -4.56
CA LEU A 85 -8.72 -16.26 -4.30
C LEU A 85 -9.59 -16.48 -5.56
N GLY A 86 -9.01 -17.01 -6.64
CA GLY A 86 -9.72 -17.22 -7.91
C GLY A 86 -10.16 -15.94 -8.61
N SER A 87 -9.60 -14.77 -8.25
CA SER A 87 -10.03 -13.48 -8.80
C SER A 87 -8.87 -12.77 -9.50
N LYS A 88 -9.19 -12.20 -10.67
CA LYS A 88 -8.31 -11.33 -11.47
C LYS A 88 -9.05 -10.05 -11.89
N ASP A 89 -9.88 -9.55 -11.00
CA ASP A 89 -10.63 -8.32 -11.23
C ASP A 89 -9.79 -7.10 -10.84
N ALA A 90 -9.72 -6.13 -11.75
CA ALA A 90 -8.98 -4.88 -11.58
C ALA A 90 -9.80 -3.65 -12.02
N ASP A 91 -11.12 -3.75 -12.11
CA ASP A 91 -11.99 -2.71 -12.67
C ASP A 91 -12.27 -1.57 -11.69
N ALA A 92 -12.35 -1.88 -10.38
CA ALA A 92 -12.64 -0.89 -9.35
C ALA A 92 -11.48 0.13 -9.17
N PRO A 93 -11.77 1.32 -8.61
CA PRO A 93 -10.75 2.34 -8.33
C PRO A 93 -9.62 1.86 -7.43
N VAL A 94 -9.92 0.97 -6.48
CA VAL A 94 -8.92 0.39 -5.57
C VAL A 94 -8.83 -1.11 -5.83
N VAL A 95 -7.60 -1.58 -6.12
CA VAL A 95 -7.33 -3.00 -6.38
C VAL A 95 -6.47 -3.56 -5.25
N PHE A 96 -6.92 -4.64 -4.63
CA PHE A 96 -6.15 -5.39 -3.65
C PHE A 96 -5.55 -6.63 -4.30
N GLY A 97 -4.26 -6.87 -4.11
CA GLY A 97 -3.62 -8.03 -4.69
C GLY A 97 -2.35 -8.47 -3.98
N THR A 98 -1.96 -9.73 -4.23
CA THR A 98 -0.66 -10.21 -3.79
C THR A 98 0.43 -9.84 -4.79
N PRO A 99 1.67 -9.54 -4.35
CA PRO A 99 2.78 -9.21 -5.25
C PRO A 99 2.98 -10.24 -6.35
N GLN A 100 2.84 -11.52 -6.04
CA GLN A 100 3.01 -12.58 -7.03
C GLN A 100 1.92 -12.57 -8.10
N SER A 101 0.66 -12.36 -7.73
CA SER A 101 -0.47 -12.29 -8.69
C SER A 101 -0.33 -11.08 -9.62
N ILE A 102 -0.03 -9.91 -9.04
CA ILE A 102 0.17 -8.67 -9.81
C ILE A 102 1.34 -8.82 -10.79
N LEU A 103 2.50 -9.32 -10.32
CA LEU A 103 3.66 -9.52 -11.19
C LEU A 103 3.39 -10.52 -12.32
N ASN A 104 2.66 -11.59 -12.03
CA ASN A 104 2.27 -12.56 -13.06
C ASN A 104 1.35 -11.92 -14.11
N GLY A 105 0.42 -11.05 -13.70
CA GLY A 105 -0.42 -10.30 -14.63
C GLY A 105 0.38 -9.33 -15.49
N ILE A 106 1.34 -8.61 -14.93
CA ILE A 106 2.26 -7.73 -15.66
C ILE A 106 3.05 -8.55 -16.70
N ASN A 107 3.68 -9.65 -16.29
CA ASN A 107 4.48 -10.49 -17.17
C ASN A 107 3.67 -11.13 -18.32
N LYS A 108 2.38 -11.39 -18.10
CA LYS A 108 1.45 -11.91 -19.10
C LYS A 108 0.77 -10.82 -19.93
N ASN A 109 1.15 -9.56 -19.72
CA ASN A 109 0.55 -8.41 -20.39
C ASN A 109 -0.97 -8.30 -20.19
N GLU A 110 -1.48 -8.75 -19.02
CA GLU A 110 -2.88 -8.61 -18.63
C GLU A 110 -3.21 -7.14 -18.33
N SER A 111 -4.50 -6.80 -18.24
CA SER A 111 -4.98 -5.42 -18.04
C SER A 111 -4.35 -4.72 -16.82
N ILE A 112 -4.10 -5.47 -15.74
CA ILE A 112 -3.51 -4.95 -14.51
C ILE A 112 -2.20 -4.19 -14.77
N GLY A 113 -1.34 -4.68 -15.66
CA GLY A 113 -0.05 -4.05 -15.97
C GLY A 113 -0.15 -2.71 -16.73
N ARG A 114 -1.33 -2.39 -17.28
CA ARG A 114 -1.59 -1.16 -18.05
C ARG A 114 -2.42 -0.12 -17.32
N ILE A 115 -2.89 -0.45 -16.11
CA ILE A 115 -3.67 0.48 -15.30
C ILE A 115 -2.75 1.55 -14.72
N LYS A 116 -3.11 2.82 -14.92
CA LYS A 116 -2.45 3.95 -14.25
C LYS A 116 -2.92 4.02 -12.79
N PHE A 117 -2.09 3.53 -11.87
CA PHE A 117 -2.28 3.76 -10.45
C PHE A 117 -1.58 5.05 -10.03
N ASN A 118 -2.29 5.90 -9.30
CA ASN A 118 -1.74 7.15 -8.75
C ASN A 118 -0.92 6.89 -7.48
N ILE A 119 -1.26 5.81 -6.77
CA ILE A 119 -0.54 5.38 -5.57
C ILE A 119 -0.47 3.85 -5.50
N ILE A 120 0.67 3.34 -5.06
CA ILE A 120 0.79 1.97 -4.57
C ILE A 120 0.89 2.03 -3.04
N VAL A 121 0.00 1.30 -2.38
CA VAL A 121 0.01 1.11 -0.92
C VAL A 121 0.50 -0.28 -0.62
N VAL A 122 1.43 -0.41 0.32
CA VAL A 122 1.99 -1.71 0.72
C VAL A 122 1.69 -1.95 2.18
N ASP A 123 0.86 -2.93 2.47
CA ASP A 123 0.64 -3.39 3.84
C ASP A 123 1.75 -4.36 4.25
N GLU A 124 2.15 -4.32 5.51
CA GLU A 124 3.30 -5.02 6.08
C GLU A 124 4.62 -4.73 5.31
N ALA A 125 4.88 -3.45 5.10
CA ALA A 125 6.00 -2.96 4.28
C ALA A 125 7.39 -3.44 4.75
N HIS A 126 7.54 -3.86 6.02
CA HIS A 126 8.76 -4.47 6.54
C HIS A 126 9.15 -5.77 5.81
N ALA A 127 8.18 -6.43 5.17
CA ALA A 127 8.44 -7.64 4.39
C ALA A 127 9.11 -7.36 3.04
N ILE A 128 9.18 -6.09 2.59
CA ILE A 128 9.80 -5.74 1.31
C ILE A 128 11.32 -5.95 1.39
N ASN A 129 11.85 -6.82 0.54
CA ASN A 129 13.28 -6.91 0.31
C ASN A 129 13.71 -5.92 -0.79
N TYR A 130 13.87 -4.64 -0.42
CA TYR A 130 14.23 -3.59 -1.39
C TYR A 130 15.68 -3.71 -1.92
N LEU A 131 16.56 -4.42 -1.21
CA LEU A 131 17.93 -4.73 -1.67
C LEU A 131 17.93 -5.81 -2.76
N ASN A 132 16.89 -6.65 -2.81
CA ASN A 132 16.72 -7.63 -3.88
C ASN A 132 15.92 -7.03 -5.04
N HIS A 133 16.60 -6.43 -6.00
CA HIS A 133 15.98 -5.84 -7.20
C HIS A 133 15.17 -6.84 -8.06
N ARG A 134 15.35 -8.15 -7.85
CA ARG A 134 14.61 -9.23 -8.53
C ARG A 134 13.35 -9.65 -7.76
N SER A 135 13.12 -9.14 -6.55
CA SER A 135 11.91 -9.44 -5.77
C SER A 135 10.66 -8.98 -6.52
N SER A 136 9.54 -9.68 -6.30
CA SER A 136 8.26 -9.35 -6.94
C SER A 136 7.87 -7.89 -6.68
N PHE A 137 8.05 -7.41 -5.47
CA PHE A 137 7.80 -6.02 -5.10
C PHE A 137 8.61 -5.02 -5.92
N MET A 138 9.93 -5.19 -5.97
CA MET A 138 10.80 -4.25 -6.66
C MET A 138 10.56 -4.25 -8.17
N ARG A 139 10.19 -5.39 -8.73
CA ARG A 139 9.80 -5.50 -10.16
C ARG A 139 8.50 -4.77 -10.45
N ILE A 140 7.49 -4.91 -9.57
CA ILE A 140 6.20 -4.18 -9.68
C ILE A 140 6.43 -2.67 -9.57
N LEU A 141 7.16 -2.23 -8.53
CA LEU A 141 7.45 -0.80 -8.33
C LEU A 141 8.18 -0.20 -9.52
N ARG A 142 9.18 -0.91 -10.05
CA ARG A 142 9.92 -0.47 -11.24
C ARG A 142 9.00 -0.35 -12.44
N HIS A 143 8.16 -1.35 -12.71
CA HIS A 143 7.22 -1.33 -13.82
C HIS A 143 6.34 -0.08 -13.77
N TYR A 144 5.63 0.13 -12.65
CA TYR A 144 4.71 1.27 -12.53
C TYR A 144 5.43 2.62 -12.45
N LYS A 145 6.61 2.71 -11.83
CA LYS A 145 7.39 3.97 -11.81
C LYS A 145 7.94 4.33 -13.19
N THR A 146 8.29 3.35 -14.01
CA THR A 146 8.74 3.58 -15.39
C THR A 146 7.60 4.07 -16.27
N GLU A 147 6.42 3.44 -16.18
CA GLU A 147 5.24 3.80 -16.96
C GLU A 147 4.54 5.06 -16.45
N TYR A 148 4.58 5.30 -15.13
CA TYR A 148 3.90 6.39 -14.43
C TYR A 148 4.83 7.02 -13.38
N PRO A 149 5.77 7.89 -13.77
CA PRO A 149 6.79 8.46 -12.87
C PRO A 149 6.21 9.21 -11.67
N GLU A 150 5.03 9.81 -11.82
CA GLU A 150 4.32 10.53 -10.76
C GLU A 150 3.63 9.63 -9.71
N MET A 151 3.63 8.30 -9.91
CA MET A 151 3.03 7.35 -8.98
C MET A 151 3.68 7.45 -7.60
N ARG A 152 2.84 7.54 -6.56
CA ARG A 152 3.29 7.62 -5.16
C ARG A 152 3.43 6.23 -4.53
N LEU A 153 4.26 6.12 -3.50
CA LEU A 153 4.42 4.90 -2.71
C LEU A 153 4.20 5.18 -1.23
N LEU A 154 3.23 4.48 -0.65
CA LEU A 154 2.96 4.47 0.79
C LEU A 154 3.16 3.06 1.32
N GLY A 155 4.09 2.87 2.25
CA GLY A 155 4.18 1.65 3.06
C GLY A 155 3.42 1.81 4.36
N ALA A 156 2.90 0.72 4.90
CA ALA A 156 2.35 0.66 6.25
C ALA A 156 2.87 -0.55 6.99
N THR A 157 3.26 -0.38 8.25
CA THR A 157 3.84 -1.48 9.05
C THR A 157 3.74 -1.20 10.54
N GLY A 158 3.80 -2.26 11.35
CA GLY A 158 3.97 -2.17 12.80
C GLY A 158 5.41 -2.01 13.26
N THR A 159 6.38 -2.19 12.37
CA THR A 159 7.81 -2.04 12.65
C THR A 159 8.54 -1.41 11.46
N ASN A 160 9.52 -0.56 11.74
CA ASN A 160 10.38 0.03 10.71
C ASN A 160 11.67 -0.77 10.46
N PHE A 161 11.77 -1.96 11.03
CA PHE A 161 12.90 -2.86 10.85
C PHE A 161 12.51 -4.10 10.05
N ARG A 162 13.41 -4.54 9.18
CA ARG A 162 13.33 -5.84 8.52
C ARG A 162 13.84 -6.94 9.45
N PHE A 163 13.57 -8.18 9.05
CA PHE A 163 14.22 -9.35 9.62
C PHE A 163 15.74 -9.11 9.70
N LYS A 164 16.36 -9.34 10.86
CA LYS A 164 17.75 -9.03 11.20
C LYS A 164 18.07 -7.56 11.53
N GLY A 165 17.05 -6.74 11.86
CA GLY A 165 17.27 -5.41 12.44
C GLY A 165 17.66 -4.29 11.46
N ALA A 166 17.65 -4.56 10.14
CA ALA A 166 17.91 -3.51 9.15
C ALA A 166 16.73 -2.55 9.02
N SER A 167 16.96 -1.25 9.14
CA SER A 167 15.93 -0.23 8.92
C SER A 167 15.41 -0.27 7.48
N ILE A 168 14.13 0.03 7.31
CA ILE A 168 13.50 0.25 5.99
C ILE A 168 13.27 1.73 5.70
N VAL A 169 13.62 2.59 6.65
CA VAL A 169 13.50 4.06 6.56
C VAL A 169 14.86 4.71 6.69
N GLY A 170 15.16 5.66 5.82
CA GLY A 170 16.38 6.45 5.83
C GLY A 170 16.89 6.77 4.43
N LYS A 171 17.99 7.52 4.36
CA LYS A 171 18.57 8.03 3.09
C LYS A 171 18.81 6.92 2.07
N ASP A 172 19.32 5.77 2.50
CA ASP A 172 19.67 4.64 1.62
C ASP A 172 18.60 3.52 1.65
N CYS A 173 17.44 3.76 2.27
CA CYS A 173 16.34 2.82 2.38
C CYS A 173 15.27 3.08 1.30
N LEU A 174 14.30 2.15 1.17
CA LEU A 174 13.18 2.30 0.26
C LEU A 174 12.32 3.52 0.65
N PHE A 175 11.98 3.64 1.93
CA PHE A 175 11.19 4.75 2.45
C PHE A 175 12.12 5.87 2.93
N LYS A 176 11.81 7.11 2.56
CA LYS A 176 12.64 8.29 2.88
C LYS A 176 12.13 9.02 4.12
N SER A 177 10.84 8.92 4.40
CA SER A 177 10.21 9.52 5.57
C SER A 177 9.28 8.54 6.28
N GLN A 178 9.09 8.76 7.57
CA GLN A 178 8.18 8.00 8.43
C GLN A 178 7.21 8.96 9.09
N VAL A 179 5.95 8.56 9.15
CA VAL A 179 4.86 9.26 9.84
C VAL A 179 4.13 8.31 10.79
N GLY A 180 3.42 8.87 11.76
CA GLY A 180 2.48 8.11 12.59
C GLY A 180 3.11 7.33 13.72
N ASN A 181 4.27 7.37 14.13
CA ASN A 181 4.94 6.58 15.20
C ASN A 181 4.02 6.20 16.40
N ILE A 182 2.93 5.50 16.09
CA ILE A 182 1.86 5.17 17.04
C ILE A 182 2.23 3.87 17.74
N THR A 183 2.55 3.97 19.03
CA THR A 183 2.70 2.83 19.95
C THR A 183 1.42 2.70 20.77
N THR A 184 0.84 1.51 20.84
CA THR A 184 -0.16 1.20 21.87
C THR A 184 0.57 0.89 23.17
N GLU A 185 0.41 1.71 24.19
CA GLU A 185 0.75 1.36 25.56
C GLU A 185 -0.15 0.25 26.07
#